data_2c87649dbe94ab91c2e2180eb00ed9c1
#
_entry.id   2c87649dbe94ab91c2e2180eb00ed9c1
#
_cell.length_a   1.000
_cell.length_b   1.000
_cell.length_c   1.000
_cell.angle_alpha   90.00
_cell.angle_beta   90.00
_cell.angle_gamma   90.00
#
_symmetry.space_group_name_H-M   'P 1'
#
loop_
_entity.id
_entity.type
_entity.pdbx_description
1 polymer ?
#
loop_
_entity_poly.entity_id
_entity_poly.type
_entity_poly.pdbx_seq_one_letter_code
_entity_poly.pdbx_strand_id
1 'polypeptide(L)' 'MSAAIFCPHCKLKYDKAVKLRRYRDFWICSSCAEHYTAETLATACENAARSFLAKANYLKIMARRAAA' A
#
# COMPACT_ATOMS: atom_id res chain seq x y z
N MET A 1 9.24 1.01 19.05
CA MET A 1 8.21 0.11 18.51
C MET A 1 8.23 0.12 16.99
N SER A 2 8.34 -1.03 16.41
CA SER A 2 8.29 -1.13 14.95
C SER A 2 6.84 -1.09 14.48
N ALA A 3 6.52 -0.19 13.58
CA ALA A 3 5.22 -0.16 12.94
C ALA A 3 5.06 -1.40 12.03
N ALA A 4 3.88 -1.98 12.01
CA ALA A 4 3.59 -3.08 11.11
C ALA A 4 3.60 -2.57 9.66
N ILE A 5 4.26 -3.30 8.77
CA ILE A 5 4.29 -2.98 7.35
C ILE A 5 3.39 -3.95 6.62
N PHE A 6 2.45 -3.41 5.85
CA PHE A 6 1.48 -4.20 5.09
C PHE A 6 1.91 -4.30 3.63
N CYS A 7 1.53 -5.40 2.97
CA CYS A 7 1.87 -5.63 1.58
C CYS A 7 1.18 -4.59 0.68
N PRO A 8 1.95 -3.76 -0.06
CA PRO A 8 1.35 -2.76 -0.93
C PRO A 8 0.58 -3.37 -2.10
N HIS A 9 1.04 -4.52 -2.61
CA HIS A 9 0.37 -5.23 -3.68
C HIS A 9 -1.02 -5.74 -3.28
N CYS A 10 -1.11 -6.40 -2.12
CA CYS A 10 -2.38 -6.91 -1.62
C CYS A 10 -3.34 -5.78 -1.30
N LYS A 11 -2.84 -4.68 -0.76
CA LYS A 11 -3.67 -3.52 -0.43
C LYS A 11 -4.28 -2.88 -1.67
N LEU A 12 -3.49 -2.70 -2.73
CA LEU A 12 -3.96 -2.09 -3.97
C LEU A 12 -4.85 -3.02 -4.79
N LYS A 13 -4.45 -4.29 -4.94
CA LYS A 13 -5.13 -5.21 -5.83
C LYS A 13 -6.34 -5.87 -5.20
N TYR A 14 -6.23 -6.25 -3.92
CA TYR A 14 -7.28 -7.02 -3.24
C TYR A 14 -7.94 -6.28 -2.09
N ASP A 15 -7.49 -5.08 -1.79
CA ASP A 15 -7.94 -4.30 -0.64
C ASP A 15 -7.83 -5.08 0.68
N LYS A 16 -6.76 -5.85 0.81
CA LYS A 16 -6.48 -6.65 2.01
C LYS A 16 -5.30 -6.09 2.77
N ALA A 17 -5.43 -6.01 4.08
CA ALA A 17 -4.34 -5.63 4.97
C ALA A 17 -3.56 -6.88 5.39
N VAL A 18 -2.57 -7.26 4.59
CA VAL A 18 -1.72 -8.42 4.87
C VAL A 18 -0.38 -7.94 5.42
N LYS A 19 -0.09 -8.32 6.65
CA LYS A 19 1.15 -7.94 7.31
C LYS A 19 2.32 -8.69 6.71
N LEU A 20 3.39 -7.96 6.33
CA LEU A 20 4.61 -8.56 5.82
C LEU A 20 5.43 -9.18 6.96
N ARG A 21 6.04 -10.31 6.67
CA ARG A 21 6.97 -10.97 7.59
C ARG A 21 8.38 -10.61 7.18
N ARG A 22 9.19 -10.23 8.15
CA ARG A 22 10.60 -9.96 7.89
C ARG A 22 11.41 -11.24 7.98
N TYR A 23 12.19 -11.51 6.93
CA TYR A 23 13.11 -12.62 6.89
C TYR A 23 14.46 -12.11 6.39
N ARG A 24 15.45 -12.01 7.28
CA ARG A 24 16.75 -11.41 7.00
C ARG A 24 16.57 -9.98 6.47
N ASP A 25 16.98 -9.71 5.23
CA ASP A 25 16.89 -8.40 4.62
C ASP A 25 15.66 -8.25 3.73
N PHE A 26 14.73 -9.22 3.79
CA PHE A 26 13.56 -9.25 2.94
C PHE A 26 12.27 -9.13 3.74
N TRP A 27 11.25 -8.61 3.10
CA TRP A 27 9.87 -8.64 3.59
C TRP A 27 9.07 -9.53 2.66
N ILE A 28 8.37 -10.49 3.21
CA ILE A 28 7.65 -11.52 2.46
C ILE A 28 6.17 -11.44 2.79
N CYS A 29 5.33 -11.43 1.74
CA CYS A 29 3.88 -11.51 1.90
C CYS A 29 3.44 -12.97 1.86
N SER A 30 2.72 -13.42 2.87
CA SER A 30 2.21 -14.79 2.94
C SER A 30 1.04 -15.03 1.98
N SER A 31 0.39 -13.99 1.52
CA SER A 31 -0.76 -14.10 0.63
C SER A 31 -0.39 -14.14 -0.85
N CYS A 32 0.43 -13.19 -1.32
CA CYS A 32 0.83 -13.11 -2.73
C CYS A 32 2.24 -13.62 -2.98
N ALA A 33 2.95 -14.04 -1.94
CA ALA A 33 4.33 -14.57 -2.00
C ALA A 33 5.35 -13.58 -2.57
N GLU A 34 5.03 -12.29 -2.60
CA GLU A 34 5.96 -11.28 -3.08
C GLU A 34 7.10 -11.08 -2.07
N HIS A 35 8.31 -10.89 -2.61
CA HIS A 35 9.50 -10.60 -1.83
C HIS A 35 9.94 -9.17 -2.10
N TYR A 36 10.19 -8.43 -1.03
CA TYR A 36 10.62 -7.04 -1.14
C TYR A 36 11.94 -6.85 -0.40
N THR A 37 12.87 -6.11 -1.01
CA THR A 37 13.99 -5.52 -0.30
C THR A 37 13.53 -4.19 0.30
N ALA A 38 14.37 -3.56 1.14
CA ALA A 38 14.05 -2.24 1.69
C ALA A 38 13.77 -1.22 0.57
N GLU A 39 14.58 -1.23 -0.49
CA GLU A 39 14.43 -0.31 -1.61
C GLU A 39 13.17 -0.58 -2.42
N THR A 40 12.93 -1.82 -2.81
CA THR A 40 11.75 -2.17 -3.59
C THR A 40 10.47 -1.97 -2.79
N LEU A 41 10.50 -2.24 -1.48
CA LEU A 41 9.36 -2.01 -0.61
C LEU A 41 9.06 -0.51 -0.48
N ALA A 42 10.08 0.32 -0.32
CA ALA A 42 9.91 1.77 -0.27
C ALA A 42 9.26 2.30 -1.55
N THR A 43 9.75 1.86 -2.70
CA THR A 43 9.20 2.25 -4.00
C THR A 43 7.74 1.79 -4.15
N ALA A 44 7.45 0.55 -3.76
CA ALA A 44 6.09 0.03 -3.83
C ALA A 44 5.14 0.80 -2.90
N CYS A 45 5.58 1.15 -1.71
CA CYS A 45 4.78 1.94 -0.77
C CYS A 45 4.55 3.36 -1.29
N GLU A 46 5.54 3.99 -1.91
CA GLU A 46 5.38 5.30 -2.52
C GLU A 46 4.35 5.28 -3.65
N ASN A 47 4.41 4.26 -4.50
CA ASN A 47 3.45 4.09 -5.60
C ASN A 47 2.04 3.87 -5.06
N ALA A 48 1.90 3.08 -4.01
CA ALA A 48 0.63 2.85 -3.34
C ALA A 48 0.07 4.15 -2.75
N ALA A 49 0.91 4.94 -2.10
CA ALA A 49 0.52 6.22 -1.52
C ALA A 49 0.03 7.19 -2.59
N ARG A 50 0.70 7.26 -3.73
CA ARG A 50 0.27 8.09 -4.87
C ARG A 50 -1.10 7.67 -5.38
N SER A 51 -1.33 6.36 -5.51
CA SER A 51 -2.62 5.82 -5.92
C SER A 51 -3.74 6.22 -4.96
N PHE A 52 -3.51 6.09 -3.66
CA PHE A 52 -4.48 6.48 -2.64
C PHE A 52 -4.72 7.99 -2.64
N LEU A 53 -3.67 8.78 -2.83
CA LEU A 53 -3.79 10.24 -2.89
C LEU A 53 -4.61 10.68 -4.09
N ALA A 54 -4.39 10.05 -5.25
CA ALA A 54 -5.18 10.33 -6.45
C ALA A 54 -6.65 10.02 -6.24
N LYS A 55 -6.97 8.90 -5.61
CA LYS A 55 -8.35 8.52 -5.26
C LYS A 55 -8.97 9.52 -4.28
N ALA A 56 -8.21 9.93 -3.27
CA ALA A 56 -8.70 10.91 -2.30
C ALA A 56 -9.02 12.25 -2.95
N ASN A 57 -8.16 12.73 -3.84
CA ASN A 57 -8.38 13.96 -4.58
C ASN A 57 -9.61 13.87 -5.48
N TYR A 58 -9.78 12.78 -6.18
CA TYR A 58 -10.95 12.53 -7.01
C TYR A 58 -12.24 12.57 -6.19
N LEU A 59 -12.25 11.90 -5.04
CA LEU A 59 -13.42 11.86 -4.16
C LEU A 59 -13.75 13.25 -3.58
N LYS A 60 -12.73 14.05 -3.26
CA LYS A 60 -12.92 15.43 -2.80
C LYS A 60 -13.60 16.29 -3.87
N ILE A 61 -13.20 16.15 -5.13
CA ILE A 61 -13.82 16.85 -6.25
C ILE A 61 -15.28 16.44 -6.40
N MET A 62 -15.56 15.14 -6.33
CA MET A 62 -16.92 14.60 -6.41
C MET A 62 -17.80 15.13 -5.27
N ALA A 63 -17.28 15.17 -4.05
CA ALA A 63 -18.01 15.67 -2.89
C ALA A 63 -18.36 17.16 -3.05
N ARG A 64 -17.44 17.98 -3.58
CA ARG A 64 -17.71 19.40 -3.84
C ARG A 64 -18.81 19.59 -4.87
N ARG A 65 -18.81 18.79 -5.93
CA ARG A 65 -19.86 18.87 -6.96
C ARG A 65 -21.22 18.45 -6.41
N ALA A 66 -21.26 17.43 -5.58
CA ALA A 66 -22.49 16.96 -4.96
C ALA A 66 -23.08 17.97 -3.97
N ALA A 67 -22.21 18.78 -3.32
CA ALA A 67 -22.62 19.79 -2.37
C ALA A 67 -23.04 21.12 -3.02
N ALA A 68 -22.76 21.31 -4.28
CA ALA A 68 -23.08 22.57 -4.98
C ALA A 68 -24.55 22.67 -5.35
#